data_295d9b51c00c7757bf5d7a670c502cf3
#
_entry.id   295d9b51c00c7757bf5d7a670c502cf3
#
_cell.length_a   1.000
_cell.length_b   1.000
_cell.length_c   1.000
_cell.angle_alpha   90.00
_cell.angle_beta   90.00
_cell.angle_gamma   90.00
#
_symmetry.space_group_name_H-M   'P 1'
#
loop_
_entity.id
_entity.type
_entity.pdbx_description
1 polymer ?
#
loop_
_entity_poly.entity_id
_entity_poly.type
_entity_poly.pdbx_seq_one_letter_code
_entity_poly.pdbx_strand_id
1 'polypeptide(L)'
;MAYTAEDVKRLREATAAGMVDCKKALDEAGGDFNKAVEIIRVKGLKGVTKREGRSTSNGLIAAKAEGTTAVMLELNCETDFVAKGDRFQAVADELLGHLFASKQKDLAAFVASKLPSGKGVQEAIDEANATLGEKVELRRIAVIDGSAAALYLHRTSPDLPPQVGVLVALAKADDVVGKDVAQHIAAFAPQYLNRESVPADVIDNERRVAEETARNEGKPDAAIAKIVEGRVTGFIKEVSLLEQAFAKDQKKSVQQILTDAGNSVSAFYRFRVGQ
;
A
#
# COMPACT_ATOMS: atom_id res chain seq x y z
N MET A 1 -2.18 23.30 42.38
CA MET A 1 -2.37 22.44 41.19
C MET A 1 -1.63 21.14 41.49
N ALA A 2 -2.22 19.99 41.19
CA ALA A 2 -1.66 18.68 41.54
C ALA A 2 -0.57 18.19 40.53
N TYR A 3 -0.23 19.00 39.51
CA TYR A 3 0.78 18.69 38.50
C TYR A 3 1.48 19.95 37.97
N THR A 4 2.64 19.77 37.33
CA THR A 4 3.49 20.84 36.80
C THR A 4 3.39 20.99 35.29
N ALA A 5 3.98 22.07 34.72
CA ALA A 5 4.08 22.23 33.28
C ALA A 5 4.95 21.11 32.64
N GLU A 6 5.92 20.58 33.38
CA GLU A 6 6.75 19.44 32.94
C GLU A 6 5.92 18.15 32.82
N ASP A 7 4.99 17.93 33.74
CA ASP A 7 4.05 16.78 33.65
C ASP A 7 3.17 16.86 32.41
N VAL A 8 2.69 18.07 32.05
CA VAL A 8 1.93 18.30 30.81
C VAL A 8 2.79 17.99 29.58
N LYS A 9 4.04 18.45 29.57
CA LYS A 9 4.99 18.19 28.50
C LYS A 9 5.28 16.70 28.36
N ARG A 10 5.59 16.03 29.46
CA ARG A 10 5.83 14.58 29.52
C ARG A 10 4.61 13.79 29.04
N LEU A 11 3.39 14.19 29.45
CA LEU A 11 2.16 13.55 29.01
C LEU A 11 1.93 13.75 27.51
N ARG A 12 2.24 14.94 26.96
CA ARG A 12 2.18 15.20 25.53
C ARG A 12 3.19 14.38 24.75
N GLU A 13 4.41 14.25 25.24
CA GLU A 13 5.45 13.41 24.63
C GLU A 13 5.04 11.92 24.63
N ALA A 14 4.44 11.47 25.73
CA ALA A 14 3.97 10.09 25.86
C ALA A 14 2.74 9.76 25.01
N THR A 15 1.82 10.72 24.81
CA THR A 15 0.51 10.47 24.19
C THR A 15 0.33 11.15 22.83
N ALA A 16 1.20 12.09 22.45
CA ALA A 16 1.06 13.00 21.29
C ALA A 16 -0.25 13.83 21.28
N ALA A 17 -1.01 13.83 22.36
CA ALA A 17 -2.24 14.62 22.47
C ALA A 17 -1.93 16.13 22.51
N GLY A 18 -2.92 16.95 22.13
CA GLY A 18 -2.80 18.40 22.21
C GLY A 18 -2.55 18.89 23.66
N MET A 19 -1.80 19.98 23.83
CA MET A 19 -1.45 20.52 25.15
C MET A 19 -2.68 20.79 26.03
N VAL A 20 -3.76 21.25 25.44
CA VAL A 20 -5.03 21.51 26.13
C VAL A 20 -5.68 20.22 26.63
N ASP A 21 -5.62 19.16 25.83
CA ASP A 21 -6.18 17.85 26.18
C ASP A 21 -5.34 17.16 27.27
N CYS A 22 -4.00 17.26 27.20
CA CYS A 22 -3.10 16.80 28.25
C CYS A 22 -3.40 17.50 29.58
N LYS A 23 -3.57 18.82 29.56
CA LYS A 23 -3.93 19.61 30.74
C LYS A 23 -5.26 19.16 31.35
N LYS A 24 -6.29 19.04 30.52
CA LYS A 24 -7.63 18.57 30.95
C LYS A 24 -7.59 17.15 31.51
N ALA A 25 -6.80 16.27 30.89
CA ALA A 25 -6.65 14.89 31.36
C ALA A 25 -5.95 14.83 32.75
N LEU A 26 -4.93 15.65 32.96
CA LEU A 26 -4.27 15.77 34.28
C LEU A 26 -5.19 16.38 35.32
N ASP A 27 -6.02 17.36 34.96
CA ASP A 27 -7.03 17.92 35.86
C ASP A 27 -8.03 16.84 36.29
N GLU A 28 -8.57 16.05 35.34
CA GLU A 28 -9.52 14.95 35.62
C GLU A 28 -8.89 13.80 36.38
N ALA A 29 -7.58 13.55 36.16
CA ALA A 29 -6.81 12.52 36.86
C ALA A 29 -6.34 12.95 38.25
N GLY A 30 -6.57 14.20 38.67
CA GLY A 30 -6.06 14.73 39.92
C GLY A 30 -4.53 14.80 39.96
N GLY A 31 -3.85 14.90 38.80
CA GLY A 31 -2.39 14.92 38.67
C GLY A 31 -1.74 13.55 38.49
N ASP A 32 -2.51 12.45 38.52
CA ASP A 32 -1.99 11.10 38.27
C ASP A 32 -1.69 10.92 36.76
N PHE A 33 -0.41 10.71 36.48
CA PHE A 33 0.09 10.59 35.08
C PHE A 33 -0.51 9.38 34.35
N ASN A 34 -0.54 8.21 34.99
CA ASN A 34 -1.01 6.98 34.33
C ASN A 34 -2.52 7.06 34.04
N LYS A 35 -3.28 7.61 34.98
CA LYS A 35 -4.69 7.85 34.83
C LYS A 35 -4.99 8.91 33.75
N ALA A 36 -4.16 9.92 33.62
CA ALA A 36 -4.27 10.91 32.56
C ALA A 36 -3.98 10.30 31.17
N VAL A 37 -3.00 9.39 31.05
CA VAL A 37 -2.76 8.62 29.84
C VAL A 37 -3.99 7.80 29.45
N GLU A 38 -4.61 7.11 30.43
CA GLU A 38 -5.83 6.33 30.19
C GLU A 38 -7.02 7.21 29.73
N ILE A 39 -7.22 8.37 30.36
CA ILE A 39 -8.24 9.33 29.99
C ILE A 39 -8.05 9.82 28.54
N ILE A 40 -6.81 10.14 28.16
CA ILE A 40 -6.49 10.54 26.77
C ILE A 40 -6.79 9.41 25.80
N ARG A 41 -6.39 8.19 26.13
CA ARG A 41 -6.66 7.00 25.30
C ARG A 41 -8.15 6.80 25.08
N VAL A 42 -8.96 6.83 26.16
CA VAL A 42 -10.41 6.68 26.07
C VAL A 42 -11.07 7.80 25.26
N LYS A 43 -10.63 9.06 25.44
CA LYS A 43 -11.12 10.20 24.65
C LYS A 43 -10.71 10.11 23.18
N GLY A 44 -9.51 9.66 22.91
CA GLY A 44 -9.00 9.42 21.57
C GLY A 44 -9.80 8.34 20.84
N LEU A 45 -10.09 7.22 21.52
CA LEU A 45 -10.92 6.13 20.97
C LEU A 45 -12.34 6.59 20.63
N LYS A 46 -12.95 7.46 21.47
CA LYS A 46 -14.25 8.08 21.13
C LYS A 46 -14.17 8.99 19.88
N GLY A 47 -13.00 9.51 19.56
CA GLY A 47 -12.76 10.31 18.36
C GLY A 47 -12.60 9.47 17.08
N VAL A 48 -12.27 8.17 17.18
CA VAL A 48 -12.09 7.28 16.03
C VAL A 48 -13.35 7.23 15.18
N THR A 49 -14.51 6.95 15.79
CA THR A 49 -15.80 6.88 15.09
C THR A 49 -16.15 8.18 14.33
N LYS A 50 -15.75 9.34 14.86
CA LYS A 50 -15.97 10.63 14.19
C LYS A 50 -15.08 10.84 12.97
N ARG A 51 -14.01 10.05 12.83
CA ARG A 51 -13.03 10.15 11.73
C ARG A 51 -13.27 9.10 10.64
N GLU A 52 -14.16 8.12 10.85
CA GLU A 52 -14.40 7.03 9.88
C GLU A 52 -14.69 7.54 8.46
N GLY A 53 -15.45 8.63 8.31
CA GLY A 53 -15.78 9.24 7.01
C GLY A 53 -14.69 10.10 6.38
N ARG A 54 -13.52 10.28 7.04
CA ARG A 54 -12.43 11.11 6.48
C ARG A 54 -11.61 10.35 5.44
N SER A 55 -11.11 11.09 4.47
CA SER A 55 -10.25 10.53 3.42
C SER A 55 -8.81 10.35 3.93
N THR A 56 -8.21 9.21 3.60
CA THR A 56 -6.83 8.85 3.91
C THR A 56 -6.03 8.74 2.62
N SER A 57 -5.61 9.88 2.07
CA SER A 57 -4.90 9.96 0.79
C SER A 57 -3.37 9.97 0.92
N ASN A 58 -2.85 10.10 2.13
CA ASN A 58 -1.44 10.01 2.47
C ASN A 58 -1.12 8.70 3.19
N GLY A 59 0.14 8.43 3.45
CA GLY A 59 0.56 7.20 4.13
C GLY A 59 1.90 6.69 3.64
N LEU A 60 2.10 5.37 3.77
CA LEU A 60 3.31 4.68 3.32
C LEU A 60 3.02 3.26 2.83
N ILE A 61 3.97 2.76 2.04
CA ILE A 61 4.08 1.35 1.73
C ILE A 61 5.25 0.78 2.53
N ALA A 62 4.97 -0.22 3.36
CA ALA A 62 6.00 -1.00 4.03
C ALA A 62 6.06 -2.40 3.42
N ALA A 63 7.28 -2.94 3.27
CA ALA A 63 7.45 -4.27 2.72
C ALA A 63 8.73 -4.93 3.25
N LYS A 64 8.70 -6.26 3.33
CA LYS A 64 9.83 -7.11 3.75
C LYS A 64 9.89 -8.34 2.85
N ALA A 65 11.10 -8.73 2.44
CA ALA A 65 11.36 -9.97 1.74
C ALA A 65 12.54 -10.70 2.40
N GLU A 66 12.39 -12.00 2.63
CA GLU A 66 13.42 -12.87 3.19
C GLU A 66 13.16 -14.32 2.78
N GLY A 67 14.17 -14.96 2.18
CA GLY A 67 14.04 -16.31 1.65
C GLY A 67 12.97 -16.39 0.55
N THR A 68 11.96 -17.24 0.77
CA THR A 68 10.83 -17.45 -0.14
C THR A 68 9.56 -16.72 0.27
N THR A 69 9.67 -15.79 1.22
CA THR A 69 8.53 -15.03 1.74
C THR A 69 8.76 -13.54 1.49
N ALA A 70 7.79 -12.88 0.90
CA ALA A 70 7.75 -11.42 0.80
C ALA A 70 6.35 -10.91 1.15
N VAL A 71 6.29 -9.84 1.93
CA VAL A 71 5.05 -9.22 2.36
C VAL A 71 5.10 -7.71 2.13
N MET A 72 3.94 -7.12 1.91
CA MET A 72 3.77 -5.69 1.73
C MET A 72 2.44 -5.25 2.31
N LEU A 73 2.42 -4.06 2.89
CA LEU A 73 1.19 -3.41 3.35
C LEU A 73 1.15 -1.95 2.93
N GLU A 74 -0.06 -1.41 2.83
CA GLU A 74 -0.34 0.01 2.68
C GLU A 74 -1.04 0.50 3.93
N LEU A 75 -0.38 1.41 4.67
CA LEU A 75 -0.93 2.11 5.83
C LEU A 75 -1.15 3.56 5.46
N ASN A 76 -2.40 4.03 5.58
CA ASN A 76 -2.81 5.37 5.17
C ASN A 76 -3.14 6.25 6.36
N CYS A 77 -2.99 7.57 6.17
CA CYS A 77 -3.37 8.64 7.09
C CYS A 77 -3.91 9.85 6.32
N GLU A 78 -4.36 10.89 7.04
CA GLU A 78 -4.96 12.07 6.42
C GLU A 78 -3.89 13.00 5.82
N THR A 79 -2.73 13.19 6.49
CA THR A 79 -1.69 14.15 6.08
C THR A 79 -0.32 13.51 5.90
N ASP A 80 0.51 14.19 5.09
CA ASP A 80 1.92 13.82 4.93
C ASP A 80 2.76 14.08 6.20
N PHE A 81 2.34 15.00 7.06
CA PHE A 81 2.98 15.24 8.36
C PHE A 81 2.95 13.99 9.25
N VAL A 82 1.80 13.33 9.33
CA VAL A 82 1.66 12.08 10.08
C VAL A 82 2.44 10.96 9.39
N ALA A 83 2.36 10.86 8.05
CA ALA A 83 3.08 9.83 7.29
C ALA A 83 4.61 9.86 7.52
N LYS A 84 5.19 11.05 7.72
CA LYS A 84 6.61 11.26 8.01
C LYS A 84 6.99 10.93 9.46
N GLY A 85 6.02 10.89 10.37
CA GLY A 85 6.26 10.76 11.80
C GLY A 85 6.73 9.35 12.21
N ASP A 86 7.73 9.28 13.07
CA ASP A 86 8.32 8.02 13.54
C ASP A 86 7.28 7.08 14.17
N ARG A 87 6.27 7.63 14.85
CA ARG A 87 5.20 6.83 15.47
C ARG A 87 4.32 6.13 14.43
N PHE A 88 4.00 6.81 13.32
CA PHE A 88 3.23 6.20 12.24
C PHE A 88 4.04 5.09 11.55
N GLN A 89 5.32 5.35 11.31
CA GLN A 89 6.24 4.36 10.74
C GLN A 89 6.42 3.15 11.67
N ALA A 90 6.53 3.38 12.98
CA ALA A 90 6.64 2.28 13.97
C ALA A 90 5.39 1.37 13.97
N VAL A 91 4.19 1.93 13.81
CA VAL A 91 2.96 1.14 13.66
C VAL A 91 3.01 0.30 12.39
N ALA A 92 3.45 0.88 11.27
CA ALA A 92 3.60 0.14 10.03
C ALA A 92 4.61 -1.01 10.15
N ASP A 93 5.74 -0.79 10.85
CA ASP A 93 6.77 -1.80 11.06
C ASP A 93 6.27 -2.94 11.98
N GLU A 94 5.51 -2.63 13.04
CA GLU A 94 4.88 -3.63 13.91
C GLU A 94 3.90 -4.52 13.12
N LEU A 95 3.01 -3.89 12.33
CA LEU A 95 2.06 -4.60 11.47
C LEU A 95 2.77 -5.44 10.41
N LEU A 96 3.83 -4.90 9.79
CA LEU A 96 4.62 -5.60 8.79
C LEU A 96 5.33 -6.83 9.38
N GLY A 97 5.90 -6.71 10.57
CA GLY A 97 6.52 -7.83 11.28
C GLY A 97 5.52 -8.95 11.56
N HIS A 98 4.31 -8.61 12.00
CA HIS A 98 3.23 -9.57 12.21
C HIS A 98 2.75 -10.19 10.90
N LEU A 99 2.58 -9.40 9.83
CA LEU A 99 2.20 -9.90 8.51
C LEU A 99 3.24 -10.89 7.97
N PHE A 100 4.52 -10.59 8.15
CA PHE A 100 5.61 -11.46 7.74
C PHE A 100 5.60 -12.80 8.49
N ALA A 101 5.34 -12.78 9.79
CA ALA A 101 5.29 -13.98 10.62
C ALA A 101 4.02 -14.83 10.35
N SER A 102 2.87 -14.18 10.20
CA SER A 102 1.58 -14.86 10.01
C SER A 102 1.32 -15.31 8.58
N LYS A 103 1.93 -14.64 7.59
CA LYS A 103 1.74 -14.84 6.15
C LYS A 103 0.26 -14.78 5.72
N GLN A 104 -0.56 -14.04 6.48
CA GLN A 104 -1.99 -13.93 6.24
C GLN A 104 -2.25 -13.16 4.94
N LYS A 105 -3.03 -13.76 4.02
CA LYS A 105 -3.34 -13.17 2.71
C LYS A 105 -4.66 -12.40 2.69
N ASP A 106 -5.56 -12.70 3.61
CA ASP A 106 -6.85 -12.03 3.74
C ASP A 106 -6.75 -10.85 4.70
N LEU A 107 -7.12 -9.65 4.23
CA LEU A 107 -7.03 -8.42 5.01
C LEU A 107 -7.94 -8.46 6.25
N ALA A 108 -9.17 -8.93 6.11
CA ALA A 108 -10.13 -8.94 7.22
C ALA A 108 -9.67 -9.91 8.32
N ALA A 109 -9.18 -11.09 7.94
CA ALA A 109 -8.61 -12.05 8.87
C ALA A 109 -7.34 -11.51 9.55
N PHE A 110 -6.49 -10.76 8.82
CA PHE A 110 -5.31 -10.13 9.38
C PHE A 110 -5.69 -9.07 10.41
N VAL A 111 -6.64 -8.18 10.09
CA VAL A 111 -7.14 -7.14 11.00
C VAL A 111 -7.77 -7.72 12.26
N ALA A 112 -8.46 -8.86 12.16
CA ALA A 112 -9.06 -9.58 13.29
C ALA A 112 -8.03 -10.37 14.14
N SER A 113 -6.78 -10.48 13.70
CA SER A 113 -5.73 -11.25 14.38
C SER A 113 -5.09 -10.48 15.55
N LYS A 114 -4.22 -11.18 16.29
CA LYS A 114 -3.47 -10.60 17.42
C LYS A 114 -1.98 -10.51 17.10
N LEU A 115 -1.41 -9.37 17.41
CA LEU A 115 0.03 -9.12 17.40
C LEU A 115 0.74 -10.04 18.42
N PRO A 116 2.07 -10.24 18.29
CA PRO A 116 2.85 -10.99 19.26
C PRO A 116 2.75 -10.46 20.71
N SER A 117 2.45 -9.18 20.87
CA SER A 117 2.19 -8.52 22.16
C SER A 117 0.88 -8.96 22.83
N GLY A 118 0.00 -9.71 22.12
CA GLY A 118 -1.36 -10.06 22.54
C GLY A 118 -2.41 -8.99 22.20
N LYS A 119 -2.02 -7.78 21.80
CA LYS A 119 -2.91 -6.71 21.33
C LYS A 119 -3.55 -7.09 19.99
N GLY A 120 -4.81 -6.74 19.76
CA GLY A 120 -5.45 -6.89 18.45
C GLY A 120 -4.82 -5.96 17.40
N VAL A 121 -4.75 -6.40 16.14
CA VAL A 121 -4.29 -5.55 15.02
C VAL A 121 -5.21 -4.32 14.90
N GLN A 122 -6.53 -4.51 14.92
CA GLN A 122 -7.48 -3.38 14.92
C GLN A 122 -7.27 -2.45 16.12
N GLU A 123 -7.04 -3.02 17.30
CA GLU A 123 -6.77 -2.22 18.52
C GLU A 123 -5.49 -1.36 18.36
N ALA A 124 -4.45 -1.87 17.73
CA ALA A 124 -3.23 -1.11 17.45
C ALA A 124 -3.49 0.05 16.47
N ILE A 125 -4.29 -0.19 15.43
CA ILE A 125 -4.71 0.86 14.48
C ILE A 125 -5.57 1.92 15.18
N ASP A 126 -6.52 1.52 16.02
CA ASP A 126 -7.39 2.46 16.75
C ASP A 126 -6.59 3.30 17.75
N GLU A 127 -5.59 2.72 18.41
CA GLU A 127 -4.66 3.45 19.26
C GLU A 127 -3.80 4.45 18.48
N ALA A 128 -3.35 4.07 17.27
CA ALA A 128 -2.67 4.99 16.37
C ALA A 128 -3.59 6.16 15.97
N ASN A 129 -4.84 5.89 15.59
CA ASN A 129 -5.87 6.90 15.32
C ASN A 129 -6.04 7.87 16.50
N ALA A 130 -6.13 7.33 17.72
CA ALA A 130 -6.32 8.12 18.93
C ALA A 130 -5.12 9.00 19.22
N THR A 131 -3.92 8.44 19.10
CA THR A 131 -2.65 9.06 19.47
C THR A 131 -2.22 10.12 18.45
N LEU A 132 -2.34 9.81 17.15
CA LEU A 132 -1.93 10.71 16.08
C LEU A 132 -2.97 11.80 15.79
N GLY A 133 -4.23 11.60 16.23
CA GLY A 133 -5.30 12.57 16.02
C GLY A 133 -5.87 12.58 14.60
N GLU A 134 -5.43 11.68 13.75
CA GLU A 134 -5.88 11.48 12.37
C GLU A 134 -6.49 10.09 12.16
N LYS A 135 -7.27 9.91 11.09
CA LYS A 135 -7.66 8.58 10.63
C LYS A 135 -6.43 7.85 10.11
N VAL A 136 -6.17 6.66 10.68
CA VAL A 136 -5.18 5.70 10.20
C VAL A 136 -5.93 4.46 9.72
N GLU A 137 -5.56 3.93 8.56
CA GLU A 137 -6.25 2.82 7.93
C GLU A 137 -5.24 1.85 7.29
N LEU A 138 -5.32 0.58 7.66
CA LEU A 138 -4.63 -0.48 6.92
C LEU A 138 -5.49 -0.82 5.69
N ARG A 139 -5.08 -0.32 4.52
CA ARG A 139 -5.89 -0.36 3.31
C ARG A 139 -5.82 -1.71 2.60
N ARG A 140 -4.61 -2.28 2.51
CA ARG A 140 -4.38 -3.56 1.83
C ARG A 140 -3.08 -4.21 2.26
N ILE A 141 -3.02 -5.51 2.05
CA ILE A 141 -1.85 -6.35 2.28
C ILE A 141 -1.57 -7.22 1.05
N ALA A 142 -0.32 -7.65 0.88
CA ALA A 142 0.07 -8.63 -0.13
C ALA A 142 1.11 -9.58 0.45
N VAL A 143 1.02 -10.84 0.08
CA VAL A 143 1.91 -11.90 0.56
C VAL A 143 2.29 -12.82 -0.60
N ILE A 144 3.59 -12.95 -0.85
CA ILE A 144 4.20 -14.01 -1.66
C ILE A 144 4.84 -14.98 -0.68
N ASP A 145 4.55 -16.26 -0.79
CA ASP A 145 5.15 -17.32 0.03
C ASP A 145 5.38 -18.58 -0.80
N GLY A 146 6.52 -19.22 -0.61
CA GLY A 146 6.92 -20.42 -1.33
C GLY A 146 7.56 -20.20 -2.71
N SER A 147 7.84 -18.95 -3.09
CA SER A 147 8.56 -18.60 -4.34
C SER A 147 9.68 -17.63 -4.05
N ALA A 148 10.68 -17.59 -4.91
CA ALA A 148 11.61 -16.47 -4.92
C ALA A 148 10.86 -15.16 -5.16
N ALA A 149 11.22 -14.10 -4.45
CA ALA A 149 10.53 -12.82 -4.56
C ALA A 149 11.50 -11.66 -4.68
N ALA A 150 11.16 -10.72 -5.56
CA ALA A 150 11.82 -9.42 -5.63
C ALA A 150 10.92 -8.34 -5.02
N LEU A 151 11.58 -7.38 -4.36
CA LEU A 151 10.95 -6.25 -3.70
C LEU A 151 11.55 -4.94 -4.24
N TYR A 152 10.68 -3.97 -4.54
CA TYR A 152 11.11 -2.61 -4.82
C TYR A 152 10.20 -1.60 -4.09
N LEU A 153 10.83 -0.66 -3.39
CA LEU A 153 10.16 0.47 -2.75
C LEU A 153 10.65 1.77 -3.38
N HIS A 154 9.72 2.64 -3.74
CA HIS A 154 10.00 3.92 -4.36
C HIS A 154 9.47 5.09 -3.53
N ARG A 155 10.33 6.07 -3.28
CA ARG A 155 9.98 7.35 -2.66
C ARG A 155 9.71 8.37 -3.76
N THR A 156 8.56 9.03 -3.71
CA THR A 156 8.21 10.11 -4.64
C THR A 156 8.83 11.45 -4.23
N SER A 157 9.27 11.57 -2.98
CA SER A 157 9.99 12.72 -2.41
C SER A 157 11.02 12.22 -1.40
N PRO A 158 12.18 12.89 -1.26
CA PRO A 158 13.19 12.55 -0.25
C PRO A 158 12.64 12.54 1.19
N ASP A 159 11.69 13.42 1.48
CA ASP A 159 11.14 13.62 2.83
C ASP A 159 10.00 12.64 3.16
N LEU A 160 9.48 11.91 2.17
CA LEU A 160 8.40 10.95 2.39
C LEU A 160 8.94 9.53 2.57
N PRO A 161 8.25 8.71 3.39
CA PRO A 161 8.47 7.26 3.34
C PRO A 161 8.09 6.71 1.95
N PRO A 162 8.38 5.44 1.62
CA PRO A 162 8.02 4.86 0.33
C PRO A 162 6.53 5.02 0.02
N GLN A 163 6.22 5.54 -1.18
CA GLN A 163 4.85 5.79 -1.66
C GLN A 163 4.39 4.77 -2.69
N VAL A 164 5.33 4.04 -3.29
CA VAL A 164 5.04 2.94 -4.21
C VAL A 164 5.83 1.72 -3.75
N GLY A 165 5.17 0.57 -3.73
CA GLY A 165 5.80 -0.71 -3.46
C GLY A 165 5.42 -1.74 -4.50
N VAL A 166 6.36 -2.63 -4.80
CA VAL A 166 6.16 -3.74 -5.74
C VAL A 166 6.75 -5.01 -5.16
N LEU A 167 5.96 -6.08 -5.18
CA LEU A 167 6.43 -7.45 -4.99
C LEU A 167 6.30 -8.23 -6.29
N VAL A 168 7.29 -9.06 -6.62
CA VAL A 168 7.28 -9.93 -7.80
C VAL A 168 7.63 -11.35 -7.39
N ALA A 169 6.77 -12.30 -7.71
CA ALA A 169 7.04 -13.73 -7.52
C ALA A 169 7.79 -14.29 -8.73
N LEU A 170 8.99 -14.77 -8.51
CA LEU A 170 9.90 -15.32 -9.53
C LEU A 170 9.99 -16.85 -9.42
N ALA A 171 10.22 -17.53 -10.55
CA ALA A 171 10.46 -18.97 -10.55
C ALA A 171 11.75 -19.33 -9.83
N LYS A 172 12.78 -18.48 -9.94
CA LYS A 172 14.06 -18.62 -9.23
C LYS A 172 14.59 -17.27 -8.78
N ALA A 173 15.41 -17.26 -7.73
CA ALA A 173 16.04 -16.05 -7.23
C ALA A 173 16.97 -15.46 -8.31
N ASP A 174 16.78 -14.17 -8.58
CA ASP A 174 17.60 -13.36 -9.48
C ASP A 174 17.44 -11.89 -9.09
N ASP A 175 18.40 -11.37 -8.36
CA ASP A 175 18.34 -10.03 -7.78
C ASP A 175 18.35 -8.94 -8.85
N VAL A 176 19.02 -9.18 -9.98
CA VAL A 176 19.13 -8.19 -11.06
C VAL A 176 17.82 -8.12 -11.84
N VAL A 177 17.39 -9.24 -12.39
CA VAL A 177 16.15 -9.31 -13.19
C VAL A 177 14.95 -9.00 -12.33
N GLY A 178 14.89 -9.53 -11.09
CA GLY A 178 13.80 -9.28 -10.17
C GLY A 178 13.66 -7.79 -9.83
N LYS A 179 14.77 -7.11 -9.52
CA LYS A 179 14.78 -5.66 -9.27
C LYS A 179 14.36 -4.86 -10.50
N ASP A 180 14.86 -5.23 -11.66
CA ASP A 180 14.59 -4.53 -12.91
C ASP A 180 13.11 -4.64 -13.31
N VAL A 181 12.52 -5.83 -13.16
CA VAL A 181 11.08 -6.05 -13.39
C VAL A 181 10.24 -5.32 -12.35
N ALA A 182 10.64 -5.33 -11.08
CA ALA A 182 9.92 -4.59 -10.03
C ALA A 182 9.96 -3.08 -10.28
N GLN A 183 11.08 -2.52 -10.74
CA GLN A 183 11.19 -1.12 -11.14
C GLN A 183 10.30 -0.80 -12.37
N HIS A 184 10.27 -1.70 -13.35
CA HIS A 184 9.38 -1.57 -14.51
C HIS A 184 7.91 -1.52 -14.06
N ILE A 185 7.47 -2.45 -13.21
CA ILE A 185 6.10 -2.49 -12.67
C ILE A 185 5.77 -1.20 -11.90
N ALA A 186 6.71 -0.69 -11.10
CA ALA A 186 6.51 0.55 -10.36
C ALA A 186 6.21 1.75 -11.29
N ALA A 187 6.93 1.83 -12.42
CA ALA A 187 6.85 2.92 -13.38
C ALA A 187 5.66 2.80 -14.33
N PHE A 188 5.43 1.62 -14.90
CA PHE A 188 4.44 1.39 -15.98
C PHE A 188 3.09 0.89 -15.49
N ALA A 189 2.98 0.52 -14.21
CA ALA A 189 1.72 0.16 -13.55
C ALA A 189 0.84 -0.85 -14.33
N PRO A 190 1.39 -2.00 -14.80
CA PRO A 190 0.57 -3.02 -15.43
C PRO A 190 -0.53 -3.48 -14.47
N GLN A 191 -1.69 -3.81 -15.04
CA GLN A 191 -2.84 -4.26 -14.26
C GLN A 191 -2.95 -5.79 -14.21
N TYR A 192 -2.45 -6.45 -15.25
CA TYR A 192 -2.54 -7.90 -15.44
C TYR A 192 -1.16 -8.50 -15.70
N LEU A 193 -1.01 -9.78 -15.40
CA LEU A 193 0.25 -10.48 -15.66
C LEU A 193 0.50 -10.65 -17.18
N ASN A 194 -0.50 -11.15 -17.88
CA ASN A 194 -0.45 -11.48 -19.30
C ASN A 194 -1.82 -11.25 -19.93
N ARG A 195 -1.91 -11.46 -21.25
CA ARG A 195 -3.15 -11.31 -22.06
C ARG A 195 -4.31 -12.16 -21.52
N GLU A 196 -4.01 -13.40 -21.11
CA GLU A 196 -5.00 -14.36 -20.65
C GLU A 196 -5.61 -13.96 -19.30
N SER A 197 -4.91 -13.11 -18.56
CA SER A 197 -5.35 -12.58 -17.27
C SER A 197 -6.27 -11.37 -17.40
N VAL A 198 -6.40 -10.78 -18.60
CA VAL A 198 -7.31 -9.64 -18.84
C VAL A 198 -8.75 -10.16 -18.90
N PRO A 199 -9.66 -9.68 -18.03
CA PRO A 199 -11.06 -10.14 -18.04
C PRO A 199 -11.75 -9.86 -19.38
N ALA A 200 -12.61 -10.78 -19.79
CA ALA A 200 -13.31 -10.68 -21.09
C ALA A 200 -14.19 -9.43 -21.18
N ASP A 201 -14.86 -9.06 -20.11
CA ASP A 201 -15.69 -7.85 -20.01
C ASP A 201 -14.88 -6.56 -20.19
N VAL A 202 -13.63 -6.53 -19.70
CA VAL A 202 -12.70 -5.41 -19.92
C VAL A 202 -12.33 -5.31 -21.39
N ILE A 203 -12.01 -6.45 -22.03
CA ILE A 203 -11.70 -6.49 -23.47
C ILE A 203 -12.91 -6.07 -24.32
N ASP A 204 -14.10 -6.56 -23.98
CA ASP A 204 -15.34 -6.23 -24.70
C ASP A 204 -15.71 -4.75 -24.55
N ASN A 205 -15.53 -4.18 -23.37
CA ASN A 205 -15.71 -2.74 -23.16
C ASN A 205 -14.71 -1.92 -24.00
N GLU A 206 -13.44 -2.31 -24.01
CA GLU A 206 -12.42 -1.63 -24.84
C GLU A 206 -12.72 -1.74 -26.32
N ARG A 207 -13.20 -2.90 -26.78
CA ARG A 207 -13.64 -3.09 -28.17
C ARG A 207 -14.79 -2.13 -28.53
N ARG A 208 -15.80 -2.02 -27.67
CA ARG A 208 -16.91 -1.09 -27.87
C ARG A 208 -16.44 0.36 -27.94
N VAL A 209 -15.58 0.78 -27.01
CA VAL A 209 -15.01 2.14 -26.99
C VAL A 209 -14.19 2.41 -28.25
N ALA A 210 -13.37 1.43 -28.68
CA ALA A 210 -12.54 1.54 -29.88
C ALA A 210 -13.41 1.68 -31.16
N GLU A 211 -14.54 0.95 -31.23
CA GLU A 211 -15.47 1.03 -32.34
C GLU A 211 -16.18 2.39 -32.41
N GLU A 212 -16.76 2.84 -31.29
CA GLU A 212 -17.41 4.16 -31.22
C GLU A 212 -16.42 5.28 -31.56
N THR A 213 -15.20 5.20 -31.08
CA THR A 213 -14.16 6.18 -31.40
C THR A 213 -13.82 6.19 -32.88
N ALA A 214 -13.63 5.00 -33.49
CA ALA A 214 -13.34 4.91 -34.93
C ALA A 214 -14.47 5.49 -35.80
N ARG A 215 -15.73 5.26 -35.43
CA ARG A 215 -16.90 5.85 -36.10
C ARG A 215 -16.94 7.37 -35.98
N ASN A 216 -16.69 7.88 -34.74
CA ASN A 216 -16.66 9.32 -34.48
C ASN A 216 -15.50 10.03 -35.20
N GLU A 217 -14.40 9.33 -35.47
CA GLU A 217 -13.28 9.81 -36.29
C GLU A 217 -13.57 9.75 -37.78
N GLY A 218 -14.75 9.28 -38.21
CA GLY A 218 -15.13 9.16 -39.63
C GLY A 218 -14.34 8.10 -40.40
N LYS A 219 -13.86 7.05 -39.73
CA LYS A 219 -13.15 5.96 -40.42
C LYS A 219 -14.13 5.18 -41.33
N PRO A 220 -13.69 4.72 -42.53
CA PRO A 220 -14.52 3.91 -43.40
C PRO A 220 -14.97 2.62 -42.73
N ASP A 221 -16.25 2.24 -42.90
CA ASP A 221 -16.83 1.02 -42.29
C ASP A 221 -15.99 -0.24 -42.57
N ALA A 222 -15.46 -0.38 -43.77
CA ALA A 222 -14.58 -1.50 -44.13
C ALA A 222 -13.27 -1.57 -43.35
N ALA A 223 -12.82 -0.46 -42.74
CA ALA A 223 -11.59 -0.40 -41.95
C ALA A 223 -11.82 -0.53 -40.44
N ILE A 224 -13.07 -0.31 -39.97
CA ILE A 224 -13.41 -0.25 -38.55
C ILE A 224 -12.95 -1.52 -37.80
N ALA A 225 -13.31 -2.69 -38.28
CA ALA A 225 -12.97 -3.96 -37.64
C ALA A 225 -11.45 -4.11 -37.42
N LYS A 226 -10.63 -3.77 -38.41
CA LYS A 226 -9.17 -3.84 -38.30
C LYS A 226 -8.61 -2.80 -37.35
N ILE A 227 -9.18 -1.60 -37.32
CA ILE A 227 -8.79 -0.52 -36.40
C ILE A 227 -9.10 -0.94 -34.95
N VAL A 228 -10.29 -1.49 -34.72
CA VAL A 228 -10.72 -1.97 -33.39
C VAL A 228 -9.78 -3.06 -32.87
N GLU A 229 -9.49 -4.09 -33.64
CA GLU A 229 -8.57 -5.16 -33.26
C GLU A 229 -7.14 -4.61 -32.99
N GLY A 230 -6.69 -3.64 -33.77
CA GLY A 230 -5.42 -2.96 -33.53
C GLY A 230 -5.40 -2.21 -32.20
N ARG A 231 -6.47 -1.48 -31.86
CA ARG A 231 -6.60 -0.74 -30.59
C ARG A 231 -6.70 -1.67 -29.39
N VAL A 232 -7.53 -2.72 -29.48
CA VAL A 232 -7.63 -3.74 -28.41
C VAL A 232 -6.29 -4.42 -28.18
N THR A 233 -5.56 -4.77 -29.25
CA THR A 233 -4.19 -5.33 -29.12
C THR A 233 -3.24 -4.34 -28.46
N GLY A 234 -3.31 -3.05 -28.80
CA GLY A 234 -2.53 -2.00 -28.15
C GLY A 234 -2.84 -1.88 -26.66
N PHE A 235 -4.13 -1.83 -26.33
CA PHE A 235 -4.59 -1.80 -24.93
C PHE A 235 -4.06 -3.00 -24.13
N ILE A 236 -4.21 -4.23 -24.64
CA ILE A 236 -3.72 -5.43 -23.96
C ILE A 236 -2.22 -5.34 -23.71
N LYS A 237 -1.43 -4.86 -24.69
CA LYS A 237 0.01 -4.64 -24.51
C LYS A 237 0.35 -3.59 -23.46
N GLU A 238 -0.50 -2.60 -23.29
CA GLU A 238 -0.32 -1.55 -22.30
C GLU A 238 -0.60 -2.04 -20.88
N VAL A 239 -1.67 -2.84 -20.69
CA VAL A 239 -2.10 -3.27 -19.36
C VAL A 239 -1.47 -4.58 -18.88
N SER A 240 -0.84 -5.36 -19.77
CA SER A 240 -0.28 -6.69 -19.46
C SER A 240 1.22 -6.64 -19.29
N LEU A 241 1.72 -6.95 -18.08
CA LEU A 241 3.14 -6.88 -17.71
C LEU A 241 4.05 -7.57 -18.74
N LEU A 242 3.74 -8.82 -19.09
CA LEU A 242 4.62 -9.62 -19.95
C LEU A 242 4.67 -9.13 -21.40
N GLU A 243 3.66 -8.38 -21.86
CA GLU A 243 3.59 -7.81 -23.19
C GLU A 243 4.13 -6.37 -23.28
N GLN A 244 4.32 -5.68 -22.13
CA GLN A 244 4.88 -4.32 -22.12
C GLN A 244 6.31 -4.31 -22.65
N ALA A 245 6.65 -3.24 -23.41
CA ALA A 245 8.04 -2.96 -23.77
C ALA A 245 8.84 -2.65 -22.49
N PHE A 246 9.98 -3.33 -22.32
CA PHE A 246 10.76 -3.23 -21.08
C PHE A 246 11.39 -1.86 -20.91
N ALA A 247 11.30 -1.30 -19.69
CA ALA A 247 11.75 0.06 -19.39
C ALA A 247 13.21 0.36 -19.76
N LYS A 248 14.10 -0.63 -19.59
CA LYS A 248 15.54 -0.48 -19.83
C LYS A 248 15.96 -0.91 -21.26
N ASP A 249 15.10 -1.63 -21.98
CA ASP A 249 15.30 -2.05 -23.37
C ASP A 249 13.96 -2.14 -24.10
N GLN A 250 13.51 -1.04 -24.67
CA GLN A 250 12.21 -0.94 -25.35
C GLN A 250 12.10 -1.83 -26.62
N LYS A 251 13.18 -2.45 -27.06
CA LYS A 251 13.14 -3.40 -28.18
C LYS A 251 12.71 -4.80 -27.77
N LYS A 252 12.73 -5.09 -26.45
CA LYS A 252 12.30 -6.35 -25.87
C LYS A 252 11.08 -6.16 -24.99
N SER A 253 10.19 -7.14 -24.98
CA SER A 253 9.13 -7.20 -23.97
C SER A 253 9.69 -7.70 -22.62
N VAL A 254 8.93 -7.45 -21.52
CA VAL A 254 9.25 -8.02 -20.21
C VAL A 254 9.36 -9.55 -20.30
N GLN A 255 8.47 -10.21 -21.06
CA GLN A 255 8.53 -11.65 -21.31
C GLN A 255 9.87 -12.08 -21.93
N GLN A 256 10.38 -11.34 -22.91
CA GLN A 256 11.67 -11.67 -23.56
C GLN A 256 12.84 -11.51 -22.58
N ILE A 257 12.84 -10.45 -21.76
CA ILE A 257 13.87 -10.25 -20.73
C ILE A 257 13.88 -11.42 -19.73
N LEU A 258 12.71 -11.84 -19.28
CA LEU A 258 12.59 -12.98 -18.36
C LEU A 258 13.06 -14.28 -19.01
N THR A 259 12.69 -14.51 -20.26
CA THR A 259 13.11 -15.71 -21.03
C THR A 259 14.62 -15.74 -21.22
N ASP A 260 15.24 -14.62 -21.59
CA ASP A 260 16.70 -14.51 -21.76
C ASP A 260 17.46 -14.80 -20.45
N ALA A 261 16.87 -14.44 -19.30
CA ALA A 261 17.38 -14.75 -17.98
C ALA A 261 17.05 -16.19 -17.52
N GLY A 262 16.31 -16.95 -18.32
CA GLY A 262 15.78 -18.28 -17.96
C GLY A 262 14.93 -18.25 -16.69
N ASN A 263 14.16 -17.19 -16.50
CA ASN A 263 13.28 -16.95 -15.36
C ASN A 263 11.83 -16.70 -15.82
N SER A 264 10.91 -16.64 -14.89
CA SER A 264 9.52 -16.27 -15.16
C SER A 264 8.90 -15.58 -13.93
N VAL A 265 7.83 -14.84 -14.16
CA VAL A 265 7.00 -14.20 -13.13
C VAL A 265 5.67 -14.93 -13.06
N SER A 266 5.26 -15.35 -11.87
CA SER A 266 3.96 -16.00 -11.64
C SER A 266 2.90 -15.07 -11.05
N ALA A 267 3.32 -14.04 -10.34
CA ALA A 267 2.45 -13.01 -9.76
C ALA A 267 3.23 -11.74 -9.46
N PHE A 268 2.54 -10.63 -9.39
CA PHE A 268 3.08 -9.39 -8.86
C PHE A 268 2.00 -8.63 -8.09
N TYR A 269 2.44 -7.76 -7.20
CA TYR A 269 1.60 -6.79 -6.50
C TYR A 269 2.24 -5.42 -6.63
N ARG A 270 1.44 -4.41 -6.94
CA ARG A 270 1.84 -3.02 -6.96
C ARG A 270 0.89 -2.20 -6.11
N PHE A 271 1.42 -1.58 -5.08
CA PHE A 271 0.69 -0.61 -4.25
C PHE A 271 1.23 0.79 -4.49
N ARG A 272 0.32 1.74 -4.52
CA ARG A 272 0.65 3.17 -4.48
C ARG A 272 -0.30 3.83 -3.50
N VAL A 273 0.26 4.61 -2.58
CA VAL A 273 -0.50 5.33 -1.55
C VAL A 273 -1.62 6.15 -2.17
N GLY A 274 -2.83 5.97 -1.66
CA GLY A 274 -4.01 6.72 -2.06
C GLY A 274 -4.68 6.28 -3.37
N GLN A 275 -4.26 5.13 -3.97
CA GLN A 275 -4.88 4.57 -5.19
C GLN A 275 -5.71 3.32 -4.91
#